data_22fbf0004699c8510c1aef7db91c82f3
#
_entry.id   22fbf0004699c8510c1aef7db91c82f3
#
_cell.length_a   1.000
_cell.length_b   1.000
_cell.length_c   1.000
_cell.angle_alpha   90.00
_cell.angle_beta   90.00
_cell.angle_gamma   90.00
#
_symmetry.space_group_name_H-M   'P 1'
#
loop_
_entity.id
_entity.type
_entity.pdbx_description
1 polymer ?
#
loop_
_entity_poly.entity_id
_entity_poly.type
_entity_poly.pdbx_seq_one_letter_code
_entity_poly.pdbx_strand_id
1 'polypeptide(L)'
;YQYLVALPIVLLFTIITAVVTIIFSRWKNSAWLHTLQMWWSKSFYYLCFIPVHVSGLENINPNQSYVFVSNHQSMFDVVLVYGWLPVVFKWMMKKELRRIPFVGKACEKAGHIYVDRKNIKAAQQSISDVKAVLKDGVSTVIYPEGTRTKDGSVGRFKRGAFQIALDLGLPIVPISLSGCYEVMPRNKMYVTHHPVYMHVGKPID
;
A
#
# COMPACT_ATOMS: atom_id res chain seq x y z
N TYR A 1 -14.09 -22.59 -5.38
CA TYR A 1 -13.55 -22.14 -4.11
C TYR A 1 -13.42 -20.60 -4.06
N GLN A 2 -12.70 -19.97 -5.03
CA GLN A 2 -12.39 -18.54 -4.98
C GLN A 2 -13.63 -17.65 -4.87
N TYR A 3 -14.67 -17.89 -5.65
CA TYR A 3 -15.88 -17.07 -5.65
C TYR A 3 -16.89 -17.42 -4.56
N LEU A 4 -16.94 -18.69 -4.14
CA LEU A 4 -17.94 -19.17 -3.18
C LEU A 4 -17.45 -19.17 -1.73
N VAL A 5 -16.13 -19.20 -1.51
CA VAL A 5 -15.53 -19.27 -0.16
C VAL A 5 -14.61 -18.08 0.09
N ALA A 6 -13.51 -17.96 -0.68
CA ALA A 6 -12.49 -16.96 -0.40
C ALA A 6 -13.03 -15.53 -0.55
N LEU A 7 -13.73 -15.22 -1.63
CA LEU A 7 -14.25 -13.87 -1.91
C LEU A 7 -15.26 -13.40 -0.84
N PRO A 8 -16.29 -14.18 -0.45
CA PRO A 8 -17.21 -13.77 0.63
C PRO A 8 -16.49 -13.53 1.96
N ILE A 9 -15.51 -14.36 2.33
CA ILE A 9 -14.73 -14.18 3.57
C ILE A 9 -13.91 -12.90 3.51
N VAL A 10 -13.20 -12.64 2.41
CA VAL A 10 -12.42 -11.42 2.21
C VAL A 10 -13.31 -10.18 2.23
N LEU A 11 -14.48 -10.22 1.59
CA LEU A 11 -15.44 -9.11 1.59
C LEU A 11 -15.96 -8.82 3.00
N LEU A 12 -16.36 -9.86 3.75
CA LEU A 12 -16.79 -9.71 5.14
C LEU A 12 -15.67 -9.11 6.00
N PHE A 13 -14.46 -9.64 5.89
CA PHE A 13 -13.31 -9.13 6.65
C PHE A 13 -12.95 -7.69 6.23
N THR A 14 -13.11 -7.34 4.96
CA THR A 14 -12.95 -5.95 4.47
C THR A 14 -13.95 -5.00 5.13
N ILE A 15 -15.23 -5.40 5.21
CA ILE A 15 -16.27 -4.59 5.86
C ILE A 15 -15.97 -4.43 7.34
N ILE A 16 -15.65 -5.51 8.04
CA ILE A 16 -15.31 -5.47 9.49
C ILE A 16 -14.12 -4.54 9.72
N THR A 17 -13.02 -4.73 8.97
CA THR A 17 -11.82 -3.90 9.11
C THR A 17 -12.12 -2.44 8.79
N ALA A 18 -12.93 -2.15 7.77
CA ALA A 18 -13.33 -0.79 7.43
C ALA A 18 -14.17 -0.14 8.55
N VAL A 19 -15.13 -0.84 9.08
CA VAL A 19 -16.00 -0.34 10.19
C VAL A 19 -15.15 -0.08 11.44
N VAL A 20 -14.31 -1.02 11.85
CA VAL A 20 -13.41 -0.85 12.99
C VAL A 20 -12.47 0.35 12.76
N THR A 21 -11.89 0.48 11.57
CA THR A 21 -11.03 1.62 11.22
C THR A 21 -11.79 2.95 11.32
N ILE A 22 -13.05 3.02 10.88
CA ILE A 22 -13.86 4.24 10.95
C ILE A 22 -14.17 4.60 12.40
N ILE A 23 -14.59 3.64 13.21
CA ILE A 23 -14.95 3.86 14.63
C ILE A 23 -13.73 4.34 15.43
N PHE A 24 -12.61 3.67 15.25
CA PHE A 24 -11.37 3.96 15.98
C PHE A 24 -10.43 4.93 15.26
N SER A 25 -10.94 5.73 14.33
CA SER A 25 -10.17 6.64 13.47
C SER A 25 -9.34 7.69 14.21
N ARG A 26 -9.68 8.03 15.46
CA ARG A 26 -8.89 8.95 16.29
C ARG A 26 -7.50 8.40 16.64
N TRP A 27 -7.32 7.07 16.58
CA TRP A 27 -6.03 6.39 16.79
C TRP A 27 -5.35 6.00 15.46
N LYS A 28 -5.34 6.91 14.49
CA LYS A 28 -4.86 6.70 13.11
C LYS A 28 -3.47 6.08 12.99
N ASN A 29 -2.60 6.35 13.93
CA ASN A 29 -1.20 5.89 13.91
C ASN A 29 -0.96 4.79 14.95
N SER A 30 -2.01 4.21 15.53
CA SER A 30 -1.87 3.15 16.52
C SER A 30 -1.40 1.84 15.89
N ALA A 31 -0.43 1.20 16.54
CA ALA A 31 0.12 -0.07 16.07
C ALA A 31 -0.95 -1.18 15.98
N TRP A 32 -1.92 -1.24 16.92
CA TRP A 32 -2.95 -2.27 16.92
C TRP A 32 -3.88 -2.15 15.71
N LEU A 33 -4.23 -0.91 15.31
CA LEU A 33 -5.08 -0.69 14.14
C LEU A 33 -4.35 -1.06 12.85
N HIS A 34 -3.05 -0.75 12.78
CA HIS A 34 -2.19 -1.18 11.68
C HIS A 34 -2.08 -2.72 11.64
N THR A 35 -1.91 -3.37 12.79
CA THR A 35 -1.88 -4.84 12.90
C THR A 35 -3.17 -5.49 12.38
N LEU A 36 -4.34 -4.94 12.71
CA LEU A 36 -5.63 -5.41 12.17
C LEU A 36 -5.65 -5.34 10.63
N GLN A 37 -5.20 -4.22 10.08
CA GLN A 37 -5.12 -4.01 8.64
C GLN A 37 -4.09 -4.93 7.96
N MET A 38 -2.96 -5.24 8.64
CA MET A 38 -2.00 -6.25 8.18
C MET A 38 -2.64 -7.65 8.09
N TRP A 39 -3.38 -8.08 9.11
CA TRP A 39 -4.06 -9.38 9.09
C TRP A 39 -5.15 -9.46 8.02
N TRP A 40 -5.90 -8.37 7.84
CA TRP A 40 -6.81 -8.24 6.71
C TRP A 40 -6.09 -8.43 5.36
N SER A 41 -4.96 -7.76 5.16
CA SER A 41 -4.16 -7.90 3.94
C SER A 41 -3.63 -9.33 3.76
N LYS A 42 -3.11 -9.94 4.82
CA LYS A 42 -2.60 -11.33 4.78
C LYS A 42 -3.69 -12.33 4.41
N SER A 43 -4.96 -12.07 4.79
CA SER A 43 -6.06 -12.97 4.48
C SER A 43 -6.26 -13.22 2.98
N PHE A 44 -5.94 -12.26 2.11
CA PHE A 44 -5.97 -12.44 0.66
C PHE A 44 -5.03 -13.53 0.18
N TYR A 45 -3.84 -13.58 0.75
CA TYR A 45 -2.81 -14.57 0.40
C TYR A 45 -3.11 -15.94 1.02
N TYR A 46 -3.46 -15.99 2.30
CA TYR A 46 -3.76 -17.23 3.00
C TYR A 46 -4.98 -17.95 2.42
N LEU A 47 -6.07 -17.21 2.14
CA LEU A 47 -7.27 -17.80 1.55
C LEU A 47 -7.07 -18.23 0.09
N CYS A 48 -6.07 -17.71 -0.60
CA CYS A 48 -5.73 -18.14 -1.96
C CYS A 48 -4.54 -19.12 -1.98
N PHE A 49 -4.04 -19.55 -0.82
CA PHE A 49 -2.89 -20.45 -0.67
C PHE A 49 -1.63 -19.95 -1.40
N ILE A 50 -1.43 -18.65 -1.49
CA ILE A 50 -0.31 -18.05 -2.20
C ILE A 50 0.89 -17.96 -1.28
N PRO A 51 2.04 -18.61 -1.60
CA PRO A 51 3.27 -18.48 -0.84
C PRO A 51 3.83 -17.05 -0.95
N VAL A 52 4.26 -16.50 0.20
CA VAL A 52 4.84 -15.16 0.28
C VAL A 52 6.25 -15.24 0.84
N HIS A 53 7.21 -14.68 0.13
CA HIS A 53 8.62 -14.60 0.51
C HIS A 53 9.02 -13.15 0.70
N VAL A 54 9.54 -12.82 1.88
CA VAL A 54 9.96 -11.45 2.22
C VAL A 54 11.41 -11.46 2.67
N SER A 55 12.16 -10.47 2.23
CA SER A 55 13.57 -10.27 2.60
C SER A 55 13.90 -8.78 2.72
N GLY A 56 15.01 -8.47 3.40
CA GLY A 56 15.52 -7.10 3.51
C GLY A 56 14.80 -6.25 4.57
N LEU A 57 13.94 -6.82 5.42
CA LEU A 57 13.29 -6.07 6.49
C LEU A 57 14.27 -5.52 7.52
N GLU A 58 15.43 -6.15 7.64
CA GLU A 58 16.56 -5.70 8.46
C GLU A 58 17.19 -4.38 8.00
N ASN A 59 16.89 -3.95 6.77
CA ASN A 59 17.42 -2.70 6.21
C ASN A 59 16.70 -1.45 6.73
N ILE A 60 15.58 -1.59 7.43
CA ILE A 60 14.77 -0.47 7.89
C ILE A 60 14.72 -0.39 9.43
N ASN A 61 14.74 0.83 9.94
CA ASN A 61 14.49 1.09 11.35
C ASN A 61 13.00 1.42 11.55
N PRO A 62 12.24 0.63 12.36
CA PRO A 62 10.81 0.85 12.55
C PRO A 62 10.45 2.19 13.20
N ASN A 63 11.40 2.86 13.83
CA ASN A 63 11.22 4.16 14.47
C ASN A 63 11.54 5.35 13.55
N GLN A 64 11.97 5.09 12.32
CA GLN A 64 12.29 6.11 11.33
C GLN A 64 11.22 6.16 10.25
N SER A 65 10.91 7.38 9.78
CA SER A 65 10.00 7.59 8.66
C SER A 65 10.73 7.49 7.32
N TYR A 66 10.09 6.86 6.35
CA TYR A 66 10.63 6.62 4.99
C TYR A 66 9.61 6.95 3.92
N VAL A 67 10.11 7.20 2.72
CA VAL A 67 9.33 7.12 1.49
C VAL A 67 9.65 5.79 0.80
N PHE A 68 8.77 4.81 0.94
CA PHE A 68 8.89 3.54 0.23
C PHE A 68 8.45 3.70 -1.21
N VAL A 69 9.28 3.25 -2.14
CA VAL A 69 9.03 3.33 -3.58
C VAL A 69 9.04 1.94 -4.17
N SER A 70 7.95 1.53 -4.81
CA SER A 70 7.80 0.17 -5.32
C SER A 70 7.28 0.14 -6.76
N ASN A 71 7.62 -0.90 -7.53
CA ASN A 71 6.97 -1.23 -8.79
C ASN A 71 5.51 -1.67 -8.56
N HIS A 72 4.66 -1.54 -9.59
CA HIS A 72 3.23 -1.79 -9.47
C HIS A 72 2.68 -2.70 -10.57
N GLN A 73 2.49 -3.97 -10.25
CA GLN A 73 2.10 -5.01 -11.20
C GLN A 73 0.62 -5.41 -11.06
N SER A 74 0.10 -5.42 -9.82
CA SER A 74 -1.20 -6.01 -9.50
C SER A 74 -1.93 -5.25 -8.37
N MET A 75 -3.19 -5.58 -8.14
CA MET A 75 -3.86 -5.23 -6.87
C MET A 75 -3.25 -5.97 -5.68
N PHE A 76 -2.69 -7.16 -5.92
CA PHE A 76 -2.02 -7.94 -4.89
C PHE A 76 -0.76 -7.26 -4.35
N ASP A 77 -0.10 -6.36 -5.10
CA ASP A 77 1.00 -5.55 -4.57
C ASP A 77 0.60 -4.74 -3.33
N VAL A 78 -0.60 -4.16 -3.37
CA VAL A 78 -1.11 -3.32 -2.27
C VAL A 78 -1.27 -4.15 -1.00
N VAL A 79 -1.89 -5.33 -1.11
CA VAL A 79 -2.09 -6.21 0.05
C VAL A 79 -0.79 -6.94 0.44
N LEU A 80 0.16 -7.15 -0.49
CA LEU A 80 1.49 -7.67 -0.15
C LEU A 80 2.25 -6.69 0.74
N VAL A 81 2.43 -5.47 0.28
CA VAL A 81 3.13 -4.44 1.06
C VAL A 81 2.42 -4.18 2.39
N TYR A 82 1.08 -4.07 2.38
CA TYR A 82 0.32 -3.81 3.60
C TYR A 82 0.43 -4.94 4.63
N GLY A 83 0.48 -6.19 4.16
CA GLY A 83 0.53 -7.37 5.02
C GLY A 83 1.90 -7.63 5.65
N TRP A 84 2.97 -7.28 4.96
CA TRP A 84 4.32 -7.72 5.36
C TRP A 84 5.32 -6.61 5.64
N LEU A 85 5.00 -5.34 5.38
CA LEU A 85 5.86 -4.23 5.78
C LEU A 85 5.56 -3.87 7.25
N PRO A 86 6.50 -4.10 8.20
CA PRO A 86 6.22 -4.05 9.64
C PRO A 86 6.32 -2.64 10.24
N VAL A 87 5.97 -1.61 9.46
CA VAL A 87 5.98 -0.20 9.89
C VAL A 87 4.64 0.46 9.60
N VAL A 88 4.25 1.42 10.41
CA VAL A 88 3.05 2.22 10.13
C VAL A 88 3.30 3.12 8.94
N PHE A 89 2.48 3.00 7.93
CA PHE A 89 2.59 3.85 6.75
C PHE A 89 1.25 4.32 6.20
N LYS A 90 1.31 5.34 5.36
CA LYS A 90 0.14 5.88 4.66
C LYS A 90 0.33 5.72 3.15
N TRP A 91 -0.72 5.23 2.49
CA TRP A 91 -0.72 5.15 1.03
C TRP A 91 -0.91 6.53 0.40
N MET A 92 -0.15 6.81 -0.65
CA MET A 92 -0.50 7.86 -1.61
C MET A 92 -1.33 7.26 -2.74
N MET A 93 -2.63 7.48 -2.68
CA MET A 93 -3.59 6.82 -3.56
C MET A 93 -4.36 7.82 -4.44
N LYS A 94 -4.96 7.28 -5.49
CA LYS A 94 -5.75 8.04 -6.46
C LYS A 94 -7.03 8.58 -5.80
N LYS A 95 -7.37 9.86 -6.01
CA LYS A 95 -8.53 10.57 -5.42
C LYS A 95 -9.86 9.83 -5.66
N GLU A 96 -10.02 9.20 -6.82
CA GLU A 96 -11.25 8.50 -7.19
C GLU A 96 -11.56 7.29 -6.30
N LEU A 97 -10.55 6.69 -5.64
CA LEU A 97 -10.72 5.59 -4.69
C LEU A 97 -11.51 6.01 -3.43
N ARG A 98 -11.59 7.31 -3.13
CA ARG A 98 -12.43 7.85 -2.05
C ARG A 98 -13.91 7.54 -2.22
N ARG A 99 -14.36 7.28 -3.47
CA ARG A 99 -15.76 6.99 -3.79
C ARG A 99 -16.17 5.53 -3.54
N ILE A 100 -15.23 4.64 -3.25
CA ILE A 100 -15.53 3.24 -2.96
C ILE A 100 -16.26 3.16 -1.61
N PRO A 101 -17.50 2.62 -1.57
CA PRO A 101 -18.27 2.51 -0.34
C PRO A 101 -17.46 1.84 0.78
N PHE A 102 -17.62 2.29 2.01
CA PHE A 102 -16.90 1.86 3.22
C PHE A 102 -15.37 2.02 3.13
N VAL A 103 -14.72 1.48 2.09
CA VAL A 103 -13.26 1.48 1.92
C VAL A 103 -12.71 2.90 1.78
N GLY A 104 -13.33 3.75 0.93
CA GLY A 104 -12.88 5.13 0.76
C GLY A 104 -12.90 5.91 2.07
N LYS A 105 -13.99 5.80 2.84
CA LYS A 105 -14.10 6.46 4.14
C LYS A 105 -13.13 5.89 5.17
N ALA A 106 -12.93 4.57 5.18
CA ALA A 106 -11.96 3.92 6.07
C ALA A 106 -10.53 4.39 5.76
N CYS A 107 -10.14 4.44 4.48
CA CYS A 107 -8.84 4.94 4.05
C CYS A 107 -8.62 6.41 4.46
N GLU A 108 -9.63 7.27 4.28
CA GLU A 108 -9.58 8.66 4.72
C GLU A 108 -9.38 8.76 6.25
N LYS A 109 -10.15 7.99 6.99
CA LYS A 109 -10.11 7.94 8.45
C LYS A 109 -8.81 7.31 8.97
N ALA A 110 -8.23 6.36 8.25
CA ALA A 110 -6.90 5.81 8.53
C ALA A 110 -5.76 6.80 8.27
N GLY A 111 -6.04 7.95 7.63
CA GLY A 111 -5.06 8.97 7.31
C GLY A 111 -4.28 8.70 6.02
N HIS A 112 -4.81 7.86 5.12
CA HIS A 112 -4.23 7.70 3.79
C HIS A 112 -4.44 8.96 2.95
N ILE A 113 -3.52 9.22 2.03
CA ILE A 113 -3.39 10.47 1.31
C ILE A 113 -3.99 10.32 -0.09
N TYR A 114 -5.01 11.11 -0.38
CA TYR A 114 -5.63 11.15 -1.71
C TYR A 114 -4.98 12.22 -2.57
N VAL A 115 -4.40 11.81 -3.70
CA VAL A 115 -3.71 12.69 -4.64
C VAL A 115 -4.54 12.90 -5.90
N ASP A 116 -4.79 14.15 -6.24
CA ASP A 116 -5.31 14.52 -7.55
C ASP A 116 -4.16 14.63 -8.55
N ARG A 117 -3.95 13.56 -9.33
CA ARG A 117 -2.84 13.47 -10.30
C ARG A 117 -3.03 14.36 -11.54
N LYS A 118 -4.20 14.99 -11.69
CA LYS A 118 -4.51 15.88 -12.81
C LYS A 118 -4.25 17.35 -12.47
N ASN A 119 -4.14 17.70 -11.18
CA ASN A 119 -3.95 19.06 -10.71
C ASN A 119 -2.66 19.18 -9.89
N ILE A 120 -1.64 19.81 -10.48
CA ILE A 120 -0.31 19.97 -9.87
C ILE A 120 -0.38 20.78 -8.56
N LYS A 121 -1.19 21.87 -8.52
CA LYS A 121 -1.34 22.69 -7.30
C LYS A 121 -2.02 21.90 -6.17
N ALA A 122 -3.05 21.11 -6.48
CA ALA A 122 -3.70 20.25 -5.51
C ALA A 122 -2.78 19.10 -5.04
N ALA A 123 -1.89 18.62 -5.90
CA ALA A 123 -0.87 17.63 -5.53
C ALA A 123 0.17 18.23 -4.56
N GLN A 124 0.62 19.48 -4.78
CA GLN A 124 1.52 20.19 -3.88
C GLN A 124 0.89 20.46 -2.50
N GLN A 125 -0.37 20.84 -2.44
CA GLN A 125 -1.11 20.99 -1.17
C GLN A 125 -1.17 19.65 -0.43
N SER A 126 -1.43 18.55 -1.15
CA SER A 126 -1.42 17.21 -0.57
C SER A 126 -0.06 16.84 0.03
N ILE A 127 1.06 17.34 -0.49
CA ILE A 127 2.41 17.11 0.07
C ILE A 127 2.57 17.83 1.41
N SER A 128 2.09 19.04 1.54
CA SER A 128 2.11 19.78 2.81
C SER A 128 1.29 19.06 3.90
N ASP A 129 0.12 18.53 3.54
CA ASP A 129 -0.71 17.72 4.44
C ASP A 129 -0.02 16.41 4.86
N VAL A 130 0.74 15.81 3.93
CA VAL A 130 1.58 14.63 4.15
C VAL A 130 2.65 14.89 5.20
N LYS A 131 3.36 16.01 5.11
CA LYS A 131 4.45 16.36 6.05
C LYS A 131 3.98 16.40 7.50
N ALA A 132 2.73 16.82 7.74
CA ALA A 132 2.13 16.83 9.07
C ALA A 132 1.84 15.43 9.63
N VAL A 133 1.69 14.41 8.76
CA VAL A 133 1.33 13.03 9.12
C VAL A 133 2.55 12.12 9.18
N LEU A 134 3.57 12.38 8.34
CA LEU A 134 4.78 11.56 8.23
C LEU A 134 5.85 12.02 9.22
N LYS A 135 5.68 11.66 10.47
CA LYS A 135 6.63 11.88 11.58
C LYS A 135 6.50 10.72 12.56
N ASP A 136 7.42 10.64 13.49
CA ASP A 136 7.41 9.65 14.58
C ASP A 136 7.33 8.20 14.06
N GLY A 137 8.13 7.86 13.04
CA GLY A 137 8.16 6.53 12.43
C GLY A 137 7.04 6.23 11.42
N VAL A 138 6.11 7.18 11.19
CA VAL A 138 5.07 6.99 10.15
C VAL A 138 5.65 7.26 8.78
N SER A 139 5.56 6.29 7.90
CA SER A 139 6.11 6.30 6.54
C SER A 139 5.04 6.52 5.47
N THR A 140 5.45 6.62 4.22
CA THR A 140 4.53 6.57 3.06
C THR A 140 4.98 5.55 2.03
N VAL A 141 4.02 4.97 1.29
CA VAL A 141 4.30 4.06 0.17
C VAL A 141 3.75 4.67 -1.11
N ILE A 142 4.59 4.70 -2.14
CA ILE A 142 4.29 5.29 -3.44
C ILE A 142 4.64 4.30 -4.56
N TYR A 143 3.73 4.18 -5.53
CA TYR A 143 4.02 3.51 -6.79
C TYR A 143 4.36 4.57 -7.85
N PRO A 144 5.65 4.77 -8.19
CA PRO A 144 6.08 5.87 -9.06
C PRO A 144 5.62 5.73 -10.52
N GLU A 145 5.28 4.53 -10.95
CA GLU A 145 4.64 4.27 -12.24
C GLU A 145 3.28 4.96 -12.37
N GLY A 146 2.57 5.14 -11.23
CA GLY A 146 1.26 5.77 -11.16
C GLY A 146 0.10 4.94 -11.70
N THR A 147 0.37 3.77 -12.23
CA THR A 147 -0.63 2.79 -12.70
C THR A 147 0.00 1.40 -12.70
N ARG A 148 -0.84 0.36 -12.62
CA ARG A 148 -0.38 -1.02 -12.77
C ARG A 148 0.11 -1.29 -14.19
N THR A 149 1.14 -2.12 -14.31
CA THR A 149 1.64 -2.60 -15.61
C THR A 149 0.52 -3.29 -16.43
N LYS A 150 0.71 -3.35 -17.73
CA LYS A 150 -0.20 -4.08 -18.63
C LYS A 150 0.31 -5.48 -18.97
N ASP A 151 1.61 -5.67 -18.96
CA ASP A 151 2.34 -6.83 -19.48
C ASP A 151 3.30 -7.49 -18.49
N GLY A 152 3.33 -7.01 -17.23
CA GLY A 152 4.25 -7.50 -16.20
C GLY A 152 5.59 -6.77 -16.14
N SER A 153 5.93 -5.95 -17.14
CA SER A 153 7.15 -5.16 -17.13
C SER A 153 7.09 -3.99 -16.15
N VAL A 154 8.24 -3.55 -15.64
CA VAL A 154 8.34 -2.35 -14.82
C VAL A 154 8.24 -1.12 -15.71
N GLY A 155 7.25 -0.28 -15.45
CA GLY A 155 7.00 0.92 -16.21
C GLY A 155 7.92 2.08 -15.83
N ARG A 156 7.87 3.17 -16.61
CA ARG A 156 8.67 4.37 -16.34
C ARG A 156 8.26 5.02 -15.00
N PHE A 157 9.23 5.24 -14.15
CA PHE A 157 9.06 5.95 -12.87
C PHE A 157 8.91 7.46 -13.10
N LYS A 158 7.87 8.04 -12.52
CA LYS A 158 7.58 9.47 -12.57
C LYS A 158 8.37 10.21 -11.49
N ARG A 159 8.91 11.36 -11.83
CA ARG A 159 9.71 12.21 -10.94
C ARG A 159 8.99 12.61 -9.65
N GLY A 160 7.65 12.73 -9.70
CA GLY A 160 6.86 13.21 -8.55
C GLY A 160 7.02 12.40 -7.27
N ALA A 161 7.23 11.09 -7.35
CA ALA A 161 7.47 10.25 -6.18
C ALA A 161 8.79 10.62 -5.47
N PHE A 162 9.84 10.87 -6.23
CA PHE A 162 11.16 11.24 -5.73
C PHE A 162 11.18 12.68 -5.23
N GLN A 163 10.48 13.60 -5.92
CA GLN A 163 10.33 14.97 -5.47
C GLN A 163 9.65 15.05 -4.10
N ILE A 164 8.66 14.18 -3.84
CA ILE A 164 8.00 14.09 -2.53
C ILE A 164 9.01 13.72 -1.44
N ALA A 165 9.91 12.78 -1.69
CA ALA A 165 10.93 12.39 -0.72
C ALA A 165 11.88 13.56 -0.40
N LEU A 166 12.32 14.30 -1.42
CA LEU A 166 13.14 15.49 -1.28
C LEU A 166 12.41 16.60 -0.49
N ASP A 167 11.16 16.88 -0.83
CA ASP A 167 10.34 17.91 -0.17
C ASP A 167 10.06 17.57 1.31
N LEU A 168 9.99 16.28 1.63
CA LEU A 168 9.81 15.78 3.00
C LEU A 168 11.14 15.68 3.78
N GLY A 169 12.28 15.62 3.09
CA GLY A 169 13.59 15.36 3.69
C GLY A 169 13.67 13.96 4.29
N LEU A 170 13.02 12.96 3.65
CA LEU A 170 12.98 11.58 4.11
C LEU A 170 13.75 10.66 3.16
N PRO A 171 14.51 9.69 3.70
CA PRO A 171 15.20 8.71 2.87
C PRO A 171 14.21 7.85 2.08
N ILE A 172 14.63 7.46 0.88
CA ILE A 172 13.87 6.56 -0.01
C ILE A 172 14.29 5.13 0.28
N VAL A 173 13.30 4.24 0.45
CA VAL A 173 13.53 2.80 0.53
C VAL A 173 12.89 2.13 -0.69
N PRO A 174 13.69 1.52 -1.59
CA PRO A 174 13.14 0.78 -2.71
C PRO A 174 12.56 -0.55 -2.24
N ILE A 175 11.35 -0.88 -2.73
CA ILE A 175 10.73 -2.19 -2.56
C ILE A 175 10.59 -2.82 -3.95
N SER A 176 11.14 -4.01 -4.14
CA SER A 176 10.96 -4.80 -5.35
C SER A 176 9.91 -5.88 -5.12
N LEU A 177 8.90 -5.94 -5.99
CA LEU A 177 7.83 -6.93 -5.97
C LEU A 177 7.88 -7.78 -7.23
N SER A 178 7.71 -9.09 -7.08
CA SER A 178 7.55 -10.02 -8.20
C SER A 178 6.54 -11.12 -7.90
N GLY A 179 5.99 -11.73 -8.93
CA GLY A 179 4.96 -12.77 -8.83
C GLY A 179 3.52 -12.24 -8.73
N CYS A 180 3.31 -10.99 -8.36
CA CYS A 180 1.95 -10.44 -8.20
C CYS A 180 1.22 -10.27 -9.55
N TYR A 181 1.95 -10.08 -10.65
CA TYR A 181 1.34 -10.03 -11.98
C TYR A 181 0.77 -11.40 -12.36
N GLU A 182 1.50 -12.48 -12.10
CA GLU A 182 1.10 -13.86 -12.35
C GLU A 182 -0.10 -14.24 -11.49
N VAL A 183 -0.15 -13.75 -10.23
CA VAL A 183 -1.28 -13.97 -9.32
C VAL A 183 -2.55 -13.33 -9.86
N MET A 184 -2.53 -12.06 -10.24
CA MET A 184 -3.71 -11.38 -10.78
C MET A 184 -3.31 -10.20 -11.68
N PRO A 185 -3.17 -10.41 -12.98
CA PRO A 185 -2.97 -9.33 -13.96
C PRO A 185 -4.09 -8.31 -13.93
N ARG A 186 -3.79 -7.08 -14.37
CA ARG A 186 -4.72 -5.94 -14.31
C ARG A 186 -6.12 -6.21 -14.89
N ASN A 187 -6.21 -7.04 -15.92
CA ASN A 187 -7.44 -7.28 -16.68
C ASN A 187 -8.13 -8.60 -16.31
N LYS A 188 -7.66 -9.29 -15.25
CA LYS A 188 -8.25 -10.54 -14.78
C LYS A 188 -8.95 -10.35 -13.44
N MET A 189 -10.01 -11.10 -13.22
CA MET A 189 -10.80 -11.08 -11.98
C MET A 189 -10.64 -12.37 -11.18
N TYR A 190 -9.83 -13.32 -11.64
CA TYR A 190 -9.50 -14.55 -10.92
C TYR A 190 -8.05 -14.53 -10.44
N VAL A 191 -7.80 -15.23 -9.35
CA VAL A 191 -6.49 -15.35 -8.72
C VAL A 191 -5.84 -16.66 -9.15
N THR A 192 -4.61 -16.59 -9.63
CA THR A 192 -3.79 -17.76 -9.96
C THR A 192 -2.84 -18.06 -8.80
N HIS A 193 -2.67 -19.34 -8.45
CA HIS A 193 -1.69 -19.76 -7.46
C HIS A 193 -0.28 -19.56 -8.05
N HIS A 194 0.47 -18.62 -7.48
CA HIS A 194 1.86 -18.33 -7.86
C HIS A 194 2.59 -17.72 -6.66
N PRO A 195 3.83 -18.12 -6.35
CA PRO A 195 4.60 -17.52 -5.27
C PRO A 195 4.89 -16.04 -5.55
N VAL A 196 4.87 -15.23 -4.49
CA VAL A 196 5.21 -13.81 -4.58
C VAL A 196 6.40 -13.47 -3.69
N TYR A 197 7.16 -12.48 -4.12
CA TYR A 197 8.39 -12.05 -3.46
C TYR A 197 8.34 -10.55 -3.21
N MET A 198 8.74 -10.14 -2.02
CA MET A 198 8.96 -8.74 -1.64
C MET A 198 10.37 -8.60 -1.08
N HIS A 199 11.17 -7.73 -1.68
CA HIS A 199 12.48 -7.36 -1.17
C HIS A 199 12.52 -5.88 -0.81
N VAL A 200 12.91 -5.59 0.43
CA VAL A 200 13.10 -4.23 0.94
C VAL A 200 14.56 -3.88 0.84
N GLY A 201 14.90 -2.93 -0.01
CA GLY A 201 16.27 -2.47 -0.23
C GLY A 201 16.78 -1.60 0.91
N LYS A 202 18.06 -1.21 0.82
CA LYS A 202 18.67 -0.27 1.76
C LYS A 202 18.14 1.15 1.54
N PRO A 203 18.00 1.97 2.61
CA PRO A 203 17.68 3.38 2.46
C PRO A 203 18.69 4.12 1.58
N ILE A 204 18.18 5.08 0.82
CA ILE A 204 18.94 6.00 -0.04
C ILE A 204 18.61 7.40 0.45
N ASP A 205 19.62 8.14 0.90
CA ASP A 205 19.53 9.54 1.36
C ASP A 205 19.50 10.53 0.21
#